data_9fb521a39ec3f0301097d47ed7e3637a
#
_entry.id   9fb521a39ec3f0301097d47ed7e3637a
#
_cell.length_a   1.000
_cell.length_b   1.000
_cell.length_c   1.000
_cell.angle_alpha   90.00
_cell.angle_beta   90.00
_cell.angle_gamma   90.00
#
_symmetry.space_group_name_H-M   'P 1'
#
loop_
_entity.id
_entity.type
_entity.pdbx_description
1 polymer ?
#
loop_
_entity_poly.entity_id
_entity_poly.type
_entity_poly.pdbx_seq_one_letter_code
_entity_poly.pdbx_strand_id
1 'polypeptide(L)'
;MTDPCVYILGTAAVTPLAATVRENCNALLEGRTCFARPRHFDSRGRLLGVDHGLDGTGCSRMERLLRKLADSLDFAVPAGTRLFAATTVGAIDLLEQGNEADTVQEFLHMAERIFDIPDGILVSAACASGQTAAALVMRELRHGRCRHALVIGADITSEFVTAGFGALGALSHTVARPYDQDRDGLTLGEGAAALLLSCDGPGCGRLTAAAENCDAAHITSPDLSGGQLAAVCREVLGGTHPGAVIGHGTGTVYNDQAEIAALQTVFPDGMPPLFSLKGNLGHTLGATGLLQLALGLEFARRRLLPPQAGLVSPMPGANVSNTPRSLETGRLLSLNVGFGGLNSAVALEAS
;
A
#
# COMPACT_ATOMS: atom_id res chain seq x y z
N MET A 1 1.45 -30.57 9.09
CA MET A 1 1.44 -30.32 7.64
C MET A 1 1.86 -28.87 7.45
N THR A 2 2.83 -28.57 6.59
CA THR A 2 3.20 -27.19 6.27
C THR A 2 2.07 -26.55 5.46
N ASP A 3 1.70 -25.32 5.81
CA ASP A 3 0.68 -24.58 5.05
C ASP A 3 1.04 -24.47 3.57
N PRO A 4 0.07 -24.58 2.65
CA PRO A 4 0.31 -24.39 1.23
C PRO A 4 0.96 -23.03 0.94
N CYS A 5 1.90 -23.03 0.02
CA CYS A 5 2.54 -21.79 -0.43
C CYS A 5 1.55 -20.97 -1.25
N VAL A 6 1.51 -19.66 -1.03
CA VAL A 6 0.69 -18.74 -1.83
C VAL A 6 1.59 -18.01 -2.82
N TYR A 7 1.42 -18.32 -4.11
CA TYR A 7 2.18 -17.74 -5.21
C TYR A 7 1.51 -16.48 -5.74
N ILE A 8 2.33 -15.52 -6.15
CA ILE A 8 1.92 -14.34 -6.90
C ILE A 8 2.08 -14.69 -8.38
N LEU A 9 0.95 -14.85 -9.08
CA LEU A 9 0.94 -15.20 -10.51
C LEU A 9 1.08 -13.98 -11.40
N GLY A 10 0.63 -12.82 -10.94
CA GLY A 10 0.73 -11.55 -11.66
C GLY A 10 0.54 -10.36 -10.74
N THR A 11 1.11 -9.22 -11.12
CA THR A 11 0.98 -7.95 -10.39
C THR A 11 0.73 -6.80 -11.35
N ALA A 12 -0.13 -5.85 -10.97
CA ALA A 12 -0.32 -4.59 -11.68
C ALA A 12 -0.30 -3.43 -10.69
N ALA A 13 0.14 -2.26 -11.15
CA ALA A 13 0.16 -1.04 -10.35
C ALA A 13 0.01 0.18 -11.25
N VAL A 14 -0.94 1.04 -10.91
CA VAL A 14 -1.18 2.35 -11.53
C VAL A 14 -1.03 3.41 -10.47
N THR A 15 -0.14 4.35 -10.72
CA THR A 15 0.07 5.53 -9.86
C THR A 15 0.18 6.78 -10.72
N PRO A 16 0.20 7.98 -10.14
CA PRO A 16 0.46 9.20 -10.93
C PRO A 16 1.84 9.24 -11.57
N LEU A 17 2.77 8.36 -11.20
CA LEU A 17 4.08 8.25 -11.85
C LEU A 17 4.03 7.45 -13.14
N ALA A 18 3.25 6.36 -13.19
CA ALA A 18 3.21 5.44 -14.32
C ALA A 18 2.02 4.46 -14.26
N ALA A 19 1.75 3.79 -15.37
CA ALA A 19 0.64 2.84 -15.52
C ALA A 19 1.04 1.37 -15.35
N THR A 20 2.31 1.04 -15.20
CA THR A 20 2.80 -0.34 -15.05
C THR A 20 3.74 -0.49 -13.86
N VAL A 21 3.84 -1.69 -13.28
CA VAL A 21 4.77 -2.00 -12.19
C VAL A 21 6.21 -1.64 -12.58
N ARG A 22 6.64 -2.02 -13.77
CA ARG A 22 8.00 -1.80 -14.26
C ARG A 22 8.36 -0.32 -14.36
N GLU A 23 7.46 0.50 -14.93
CA GLU A 23 7.66 1.94 -15.09
C GLU A 23 7.63 2.67 -13.76
N ASN A 24 6.70 2.29 -12.86
CA ASN A 24 6.67 2.82 -11.50
C ASN A 24 7.98 2.54 -10.77
N CYS A 25 8.50 1.31 -10.82
CA CYS A 25 9.78 0.98 -10.20
C CYS A 25 10.94 1.77 -10.80
N ASN A 26 10.97 1.99 -12.12
CA ASN A 26 11.99 2.85 -12.74
C ASN A 26 11.93 4.28 -12.20
N ALA A 27 10.74 4.88 -12.17
CA ALA A 27 10.53 6.23 -11.66
C ALA A 27 10.93 6.36 -10.17
N LEU A 28 10.59 5.35 -9.36
CA LEU A 28 10.95 5.30 -7.94
C LEU A 28 12.46 5.15 -7.72
N LEU A 29 13.14 4.33 -8.53
CA LEU A 29 14.61 4.20 -8.49
C LEU A 29 15.34 5.48 -8.89
N GLU A 30 14.73 6.30 -9.76
CA GLU A 30 15.19 7.64 -10.11
C GLU A 30 14.86 8.70 -9.04
N GLY A 31 14.17 8.31 -7.95
CA GLY A 31 13.74 9.24 -6.89
C GLY A 31 12.62 10.20 -7.31
N ARG A 32 11.89 9.91 -8.39
CA ARG A 32 10.80 10.78 -8.89
C ARG A 32 9.65 10.83 -7.90
N THR A 33 8.97 11.97 -7.86
CA THR A 33 7.76 12.22 -7.06
C THR A 33 6.62 12.68 -7.97
N CYS A 34 5.37 12.48 -7.54
CA CYS A 34 4.19 12.81 -8.33
C CYS A 34 3.34 13.93 -7.73
N PHE A 35 3.90 14.76 -6.86
CA PHE A 35 3.14 15.77 -6.15
C PHE A 35 2.78 16.95 -7.03
N ALA A 36 1.47 17.23 -7.11
CA ALA A 36 0.91 18.34 -7.86
C ALA A 36 -0.33 18.90 -7.13
N ARG A 37 -0.81 20.07 -7.55
CA ARG A 37 -2.09 20.59 -7.09
C ARG A 37 -3.22 19.85 -7.80
N PRO A 38 -4.23 19.31 -7.10
CA PRO A 38 -5.41 18.74 -7.73
C PRO A 38 -6.16 19.83 -8.52
N ARG A 39 -6.85 19.43 -9.60
CA ARG A 39 -7.67 20.31 -10.43
C ARG A 39 -9.16 20.10 -10.19
N HIS A 40 -9.53 18.99 -9.58
CA HIS A 40 -10.92 18.58 -9.39
C HIS A 40 -11.52 19.07 -8.06
N PHE A 41 -10.70 19.61 -7.15
CA PHE A 41 -11.14 20.30 -5.94
C PHE A 41 -10.08 21.30 -5.45
N ASP A 42 -10.45 22.20 -4.51
CA ASP A 42 -9.52 23.14 -3.90
C ASP A 42 -8.80 22.48 -2.70
N SER A 43 -7.55 22.12 -2.89
CA SER A 43 -6.69 21.57 -1.83
C SER A 43 -6.13 22.63 -0.85
N ARG A 44 -6.59 23.88 -0.94
CA ARG A 44 -6.08 25.02 -0.16
C ARG A 44 -4.56 25.18 -0.31
N GLY A 45 -4.09 25.01 -1.55
CA GLY A 45 -2.69 25.14 -1.92
C GLY A 45 -1.79 23.92 -1.63
N ARG A 46 -2.32 22.84 -1.05
CA ARG A 46 -1.55 21.62 -0.77
C ARG A 46 -1.22 20.85 -2.03
N LEU A 47 -0.04 20.25 -2.05
CA LEU A 47 0.39 19.29 -3.07
C LEU A 47 -0.06 17.90 -2.66
N LEU A 48 -0.55 17.10 -3.61
CA LEU A 48 -1.00 15.73 -3.44
C LEU A 48 -0.38 14.86 -4.54
N GLY A 49 -0.29 13.55 -4.33
CA GLY A 49 0.05 12.60 -5.38
C GLY A 49 -1.15 12.41 -6.31
N VAL A 50 -1.23 13.16 -7.42
CA VAL A 50 -2.41 13.26 -8.26
C VAL A 50 -2.12 12.84 -9.70
N ASP A 51 -2.97 11.98 -10.26
CA ASP A 51 -3.00 11.66 -11.68
C ASP A 51 -4.03 12.54 -12.43
N HIS A 52 -3.56 13.60 -13.08
CA HIS A 52 -4.42 14.45 -13.91
C HIS A 52 -5.01 13.71 -15.12
N GLY A 53 -4.51 12.54 -15.48
CA GLY A 53 -5.11 11.68 -16.48
C GLY A 53 -6.46 11.05 -16.04
N LEU A 54 -6.81 11.16 -14.76
CA LEU A 54 -8.12 10.79 -14.25
C LEU A 54 -9.13 11.93 -14.29
N ASP A 55 -8.72 13.16 -14.61
CA ASP A 55 -9.64 14.28 -14.75
C ASP A 55 -10.50 14.13 -16.02
N GLY A 56 -11.76 14.55 -15.96
CA GLY A 56 -12.67 14.47 -17.09
C GLY A 56 -14.14 14.38 -16.67
N THR A 57 -15.03 14.32 -17.67
CA THR A 57 -16.48 14.17 -17.48
C THR A 57 -16.95 12.79 -17.91
N GLY A 58 -18.16 12.40 -17.54
CA GLY A 58 -18.85 11.20 -18.05
C GLY A 58 -18.73 9.94 -17.19
N CYS A 59 -17.70 9.77 -16.39
CA CYS A 59 -17.61 8.72 -15.37
C CYS A 59 -16.77 9.19 -14.17
N SER A 60 -16.84 8.47 -13.05
CA SER A 60 -16.14 8.83 -11.83
C SER A 60 -14.61 8.70 -11.98
N ARG A 61 -13.85 9.42 -11.16
CA ARG A 61 -12.37 9.28 -11.09
C ARG A 61 -11.99 7.86 -10.65
N MET A 62 -12.72 7.29 -9.69
CA MET A 62 -12.51 5.93 -9.22
C MET A 62 -12.73 4.93 -10.38
N GLU A 63 -13.77 5.08 -11.16
CA GLU A 63 -14.02 4.20 -12.31
C GLU A 63 -12.89 4.29 -13.35
N ARG A 64 -12.38 5.51 -13.63
CA ARG A 64 -11.22 5.68 -14.55
C ARG A 64 -9.96 5.02 -14.00
N LEU A 65 -9.73 5.14 -12.70
CA LEU A 65 -8.56 4.50 -12.06
C LEU A 65 -8.65 2.98 -12.15
N LEU A 66 -9.83 2.40 -11.88
CA LEU A 66 -10.06 0.95 -12.01
C LEU A 66 -9.92 0.46 -13.45
N ARG A 67 -10.41 1.22 -14.45
CA ARG A 67 -10.21 0.90 -15.87
C ARG A 67 -8.72 0.93 -16.25
N LYS A 68 -7.99 1.98 -15.83
CA LYS A 68 -6.54 2.02 -16.03
C LYS A 68 -5.83 0.82 -15.40
N LEU A 69 -6.27 0.39 -14.20
CA LEU A 69 -5.72 -0.80 -13.56
C LEU A 69 -6.02 -2.07 -14.38
N ALA A 70 -7.27 -2.24 -14.85
CA ALA A 70 -7.65 -3.38 -15.67
C ALA A 70 -6.85 -3.42 -17.00
N ASP A 71 -6.69 -2.28 -17.64
CA ASP A 71 -5.91 -2.14 -18.89
C ASP A 71 -4.40 -2.42 -18.67
N SER A 72 -3.92 -2.28 -17.43
CA SER A 72 -2.51 -2.51 -17.08
C SER A 72 -2.18 -3.96 -16.73
N LEU A 73 -3.18 -4.86 -16.68
CA LEU A 73 -2.93 -6.29 -16.42
C LEU A 73 -2.19 -6.90 -17.61
N ASP A 74 -0.99 -7.39 -17.38
CA ASP A 74 -0.17 -8.12 -18.36
C ASP A 74 -0.26 -9.64 -18.18
N PHE A 75 -1.26 -10.11 -17.43
CA PHE A 75 -1.53 -11.51 -17.13
C PHE A 75 -3.01 -11.84 -17.33
N ALA A 76 -3.30 -13.10 -17.67
CA ALA A 76 -4.67 -13.59 -17.78
C ALA A 76 -5.24 -13.92 -16.40
N VAL A 77 -6.50 -13.52 -16.19
CA VAL A 77 -7.26 -13.90 -14.99
C VAL A 77 -8.02 -15.19 -15.28
N PRO A 78 -7.72 -16.31 -14.58
CA PRO A 78 -8.38 -17.59 -14.83
C PRO A 78 -9.88 -17.54 -14.54
N ALA A 79 -10.66 -18.32 -15.28
CA ALA A 79 -12.09 -18.49 -14.97
C ALA A 79 -12.28 -19.05 -13.56
N GLY A 80 -13.30 -18.57 -12.85
CA GLY A 80 -13.59 -18.95 -11.46
C GLY A 80 -12.66 -18.30 -10.43
N THR A 81 -11.89 -17.29 -10.83
CA THR A 81 -11.16 -16.42 -9.88
C THR A 81 -12.15 -15.67 -9.00
N ARG A 82 -11.88 -15.57 -7.70
CA ARG A 82 -12.65 -14.71 -6.79
C ARG A 82 -12.05 -13.31 -6.70
N LEU A 83 -12.91 -12.30 -6.65
CA LEU A 83 -12.51 -10.91 -6.48
C LEU A 83 -12.49 -10.50 -5.00
N PHE A 84 -11.42 -9.83 -4.57
CA PHE A 84 -11.32 -9.15 -3.29
C PHE A 84 -10.93 -7.69 -3.56
N ALA A 85 -11.81 -6.76 -3.19
CA ALA A 85 -11.67 -5.35 -3.49
C ALA A 85 -11.43 -4.55 -2.22
N ALA A 86 -10.29 -3.86 -2.13
CA ALA A 86 -9.84 -3.12 -0.95
C ALA A 86 -9.87 -1.61 -1.19
N THR A 87 -10.46 -0.87 -0.26
CA THR A 87 -10.50 0.60 -0.30
C THR A 87 -10.69 1.17 1.09
N THR A 88 -10.34 2.43 1.30
CA THR A 88 -10.65 3.16 2.53
C THR A 88 -11.99 3.90 2.40
N VAL A 89 -12.19 4.61 1.30
CA VAL A 89 -13.35 5.50 1.11
C VAL A 89 -14.18 5.19 -0.14
N GLY A 90 -13.73 4.26 -0.97
CA GLY A 90 -14.44 3.85 -2.17
C GLY A 90 -14.55 4.95 -3.22
N ALA A 91 -15.67 4.96 -3.93
CA ALA A 91 -16.00 5.94 -4.97
C ALA A 91 -16.46 7.27 -4.35
N ILE A 92 -15.62 7.87 -3.50
CA ILE A 92 -15.92 9.08 -2.73
C ILE A 92 -16.25 10.28 -3.61
N ASP A 93 -15.73 10.34 -4.82
CA ASP A 93 -16.01 11.38 -5.80
C ASP A 93 -17.50 11.41 -6.25
N LEU A 94 -18.23 10.30 -6.14
CA LEU A 94 -19.66 10.27 -6.36
C LEU A 94 -20.40 11.07 -5.29
N LEU A 95 -20.02 10.90 -4.01
CA LEU A 95 -20.58 11.67 -2.91
C LEU A 95 -20.28 13.17 -3.07
N GLU A 96 -19.03 13.52 -3.46
CA GLU A 96 -18.62 14.90 -3.71
C GLU A 96 -19.37 15.56 -4.88
N GLN A 97 -19.87 14.77 -5.83
CA GLN A 97 -20.74 15.21 -6.94
C GLN A 97 -22.22 15.31 -6.55
N GLY A 98 -22.57 15.06 -5.29
CA GLY A 98 -23.94 15.13 -4.76
C GLY A 98 -24.78 13.87 -5.00
N ASN A 99 -24.15 12.73 -5.32
CA ASN A 99 -24.86 11.47 -5.41
C ASN A 99 -25.04 10.86 -4.01
N GLU A 100 -26.24 10.45 -3.67
CA GLU A 100 -26.52 9.66 -2.46
C GLU A 100 -26.14 8.19 -2.70
N ALA A 101 -24.84 7.88 -2.67
CA ALA A 101 -24.34 6.55 -2.92
C ALA A 101 -23.59 5.98 -1.70
N ASP A 102 -23.70 4.68 -1.47
CA ASP A 102 -22.76 3.96 -0.61
C ASP A 102 -21.44 3.83 -1.37
N THR A 103 -20.49 4.71 -1.08
CA THR A 103 -19.26 4.86 -1.85
C THR A 103 -18.40 3.60 -1.89
N VAL A 104 -18.38 2.82 -0.80
CA VAL A 104 -17.59 1.58 -0.75
C VAL A 104 -18.29 0.44 -1.50
N GLN A 105 -19.63 0.38 -1.45
CA GLN A 105 -20.38 -0.62 -2.21
C GLN A 105 -20.33 -0.30 -3.72
N GLU A 106 -20.43 0.98 -4.10
CA GLU A 106 -20.26 1.38 -5.49
C GLU A 106 -18.87 1.07 -6.06
N PHE A 107 -17.84 1.23 -5.23
CA PHE A 107 -16.49 0.79 -5.61
C PHE A 107 -16.45 -0.71 -5.91
N LEU A 108 -17.08 -1.55 -5.07
CA LEU A 108 -17.15 -2.99 -5.32
C LEU A 108 -17.90 -3.30 -6.63
N HIS A 109 -19.06 -2.69 -6.85
CA HIS A 109 -19.85 -2.88 -8.09
C HIS A 109 -19.06 -2.44 -9.33
N MET A 110 -18.31 -1.33 -9.26
CA MET A 110 -17.43 -0.91 -10.35
C MET A 110 -16.34 -1.95 -10.62
N ALA A 111 -15.72 -2.48 -9.56
CA ALA A 111 -14.69 -3.48 -9.67
C ALA A 111 -15.22 -4.79 -10.30
N GLU A 112 -16.34 -5.30 -9.82
CA GLU A 112 -17.00 -6.49 -10.38
C GLU A 112 -17.28 -6.35 -11.88
N ARG A 113 -17.84 -5.21 -12.27
CA ARG A 113 -18.18 -4.91 -13.67
C ARG A 113 -16.94 -4.76 -14.55
N ILE A 114 -15.89 -4.07 -14.06
CA ILE A 114 -14.70 -3.78 -14.87
C ILE A 114 -13.81 -5.02 -15.02
N PHE A 115 -13.67 -5.84 -13.97
CA PHE A 115 -12.87 -7.05 -14.02
C PHE A 115 -13.66 -8.29 -14.47
N ASP A 116 -14.97 -8.16 -14.70
CA ASP A 116 -15.89 -9.24 -15.09
C ASP A 116 -15.86 -10.43 -14.09
N ILE A 117 -15.84 -10.11 -12.79
CA ILE A 117 -15.84 -11.10 -11.69
C ILE A 117 -16.94 -10.73 -10.71
N PRO A 118 -18.09 -11.42 -10.72
CA PRO A 118 -19.20 -11.15 -9.81
C PRO A 118 -18.93 -11.71 -8.39
N ASP A 119 -19.80 -11.36 -7.46
CA ASP A 119 -19.78 -11.82 -6.06
C ASP A 119 -18.46 -11.52 -5.34
N GLY A 120 -17.91 -10.35 -5.59
CA GLY A 120 -16.68 -9.85 -4.98
C GLY A 120 -16.82 -9.61 -3.48
N ILE A 121 -15.70 -9.66 -2.77
CA ILE A 121 -15.62 -9.38 -1.34
C ILE A 121 -15.00 -8.02 -1.13
N LEU A 122 -15.73 -7.12 -0.48
CA LEU A 122 -15.22 -5.81 -0.06
C LEU A 122 -14.39 -5.95 1.21
N VAL A 123 -13.21 -5.33 1.23
CA VAL A 123 -12.34 -5.25 2.42
C VAL A 123 -12.03 -3.78 2.72
N SER A 124 -12.45 -3.32 3.89
CA SER A 124 -12.13 -1.98 4.37
C SER A 124 -11.59 -2.05 5.80
N ALA A 125 -10.33 -1.68 5.95
CA ALA A 125 -9.57 -1.69 7.19
C ALA A 125 -8.66 -0.43 7.26
N ALA A 126 -9.26 0.73 7.00
CA ALA A 126 -8.57 2.00 6.90
C ALA A 126 -7.36 1.92 5.95
N CYS A 127 -6.21 2.48 6.34
CA CYS A 127 -5.00 2.49 5.50
C CYS A 127 -4.36 1.11 5.29
N ALA A 128 -4.77 0.10 6.06
CA ALA A 128 -4.27 -1.27 5.94
C ALA A 128 -5.14 -2.15 5.01
N SER A 129 -6.23 -1.63 4.43
CA SER A 129 -7.23 -2.40 3.66
C SER A 129 -6.61 -3.35 2.63
N GLY A 130 -5.68 -2.87 1.82
CA GLY A 130 -5.03 -3.69 0.78
C GLY A 130 -4.20 -4.83 1.34
N GLN A 131 -3.46 -4.59 2.43
CA GLN A 131 -2.66 -5.63 3.05
C GLN A 131 -3.52 -6.64 3.82
N THR A 132 -4.57 -6.16 4.48
CA THR A 132 -5.61 -7.01 5.11
C THR A 132 -6.30 -7.90 4.08
N ALA A 133 -6.64 -7.36 2.90
CA ALA A 133 -7.20 -8.15 1.81
C ALA A 133 -6.24 -9.26 1.35
N ALA A 134 -4.95 -8.96 1.20
CA ALA A 134 -3.95 -9.96 0.85
C ALA A 134 -3.82 -11.05 1.94
N ALA A 135 -3.81 -10.67 3.22
CA ALA A 135 -3.79 -11.61 4.35
C ALA A 135 -5.04 -12.50 4.39
N LEU A 136 -6.22 -11.92 4.14
CA LEU A 136 -7.48 -12.67 4.04
C LEU A 136 -7.41 -13.70 2.90
N VAL A 137 -6.98 -13.26 1.71
CA VAL A 137 -6.86 -14.15 0.54
C VAL A 137 -5.86 -15.27 0.78
N MET A 138 -4.75 -15.01 1.46
CA MET A 138 -3.81 -16.09 1.83
C MET A 138 -4.50 -17.17 2.66
N ARG A 139 -5.38 -16.80 3.59
CA ARG A 139 -6.17 -17.75 4.39
C ARG A 139 -7.20 -18.50 3.54
N GLU A 140 -7.92 -17.79 2.65
CA GLU A 140 -8.93 -18.39 1.76
C GLU A 140 -8.30 -19.45 0.83
N LEU A 141 -7.18 -19.14 0.22
CA LEU A 141 -6.42 -20.04 -0.65
C LEU A 141 -5.88 -21.26 0.10
N ARG A 142 -5.26 -21.05 1.28
CA ARG A 142 -4.71 -22.13 2.11
C ARG A 142 -5.78 -23.12 2.59
N HIS A 143 -7.00 -22.63 2.84
CA HIS A 143 -8.14 -23.47 3.20
C HIS A 143 -8.88 -24.07 1.99
N GLY A 144 -8.41 -23.83 0.77
CA GLY A 144 -9.03 -24.34 -0.45
C GLY A 144 -10.42 -23.76 -0.77
N ARG A 145 -10.77 -22.58 -0.20
CA ARG A 145 -12.06 -21.93 -0.45
C ARG A 145 -12.14 -21.24 -1.80
N CYS A 146 -11.01 -20.95 -2.41
CA CYS A 146 -10.86 -20.57 -3.80
C CYS A 146 -9.53 -21.12 -4.34
N ARG A 147 -9.45 -21.28 -5.67
CA ARG A 147 -8.24 -21.73 -6.35
C ARG A 147 -7.37 -20.56 -6.80
N HIS A 148 -8.03 -19.49 -7.27
CA HIS A 148 -7.40 -18.23 -7.68
C HIS A 148 -8.15 -17.07 -7.05
N ALA A 149 -7.43 -16.03 -6.67
CA ALA A 149 -8.01 -14.79 -6.19
C ALA A 149 -7.33 -13.59 -6.86
N LEU A 150 -8.13 -12.67 -7.38
CA LEU A 150 -7.69 -11.34 -7.80
C LEU A 150 -7.95 -10.38 -6.64
N VAL A 151 -6.88 -9.85 -6.08
CA VAL A 151 -6.95 -8.83 -5.01
C VAL A 151 -6.66 -7.49 -5.65
N ILE A 152 -7.60 -6.56 -5.58
CA ILE A 152 -7.42 -5.19 -6.06
C ILE A 152 -7.52 -4.21 -4.90
N GLY A 153 -6.78 -3.11 -4.97
CA GLY A 153 -6.90 -2.00 -4.03
C GLY A 153 -6.79 -0.69 -4.77
N ALA A 154 -7.73 0.23 -4.49
CA ALA A 154 -7.72 1.55 -5.11
C ALA A 154 -8.32 2.60 -4.16
N ASP A 155 -7.70 3.76 -4.14
CA ASP A 155 -8.24 4.99 -3.55
C ASP A 155 -7.79 6.20 -4.38
N ILE A 156 -8.61 7.25 -4.36
CA ILE A 156 -8.39 8.51 -5.08
C ILE A 156 -8.23 9.67 -4.10
N THR A 157 -7.55 10.72 -4.56
CA THR A 157 -7.53 11.99 -3.82
C THR A 157 -8.89 12.67 -3.92
N SER A 158 -9.35 13.24 -2.78
CA SER A 158 -10.66 13.87 -2.66
C SER A 158 -10.63 15.05 -1.68
N GLU A 159 -11.57 15.96 -1.81
CA GLU A 159 -11.75 17.07 -0.88
C GLU A 159 -12.11 16.55 0.52
N PHE A 160 -13.02 15.59 0.60
CA PHE A 160 -13.47 14.98 1.85
C PHE A 160 -12.29 14.43 2.68
N VAL A 161 -11.45 13.60 2.05
CA VAL A 161 -10.29 13.00 2.73
C VAL A 161 -9.27 14.06 3.10
N THR A 162 -9.01 15.01 2.18
CA THR A 162 -8.05 16.10 2.41
C THR A 162 -8.48 17.01 3.56
N ALA A 163 -9.78 17.34 3.64
CA ALA A 163 -10.33 18.11 4.74
C ALA A 163 -10.27 17.36 6.08
N GLY A 164 -10.58 16.05 6.08
CA GLY A 164 -10.52 15.19 7.26
C GLY A 164 -9.11 15.11 7.84
N PHE A 165 -8.09 14.77 7.04
CA PHE A 165 -6.70 14.74 7.50
C PHE A 165 -6.17 16.12 7.84
N GLY A 166 -6.64 17.18 7.16
CA GLY A 166 -6.36 18.57 7.49
C GLY A 166 -6.89 18.97 8.87
N ALA A 167 -8.11 18.57 9.20
CA ALA A 167 -8.72 18.81 10.50
C ALA A 167 -7.99 18.10 11.65
N LEU A 168 -7.40 16.94 11.38
CA LEU A 168 -6.56 16.19 12.32
C LEU A 168 -5.14 16.78 12.46
N GLY A 169 -4.76 17.79 11.68
CA GLY A 169 -3.40 18.32 11.67
C GLY A 169 -2.35 17.33 11.18
N ALA A 170 -2.76 16.32 10.41
CA ALA A 170 -1.86 15.23 9.99
C ALA A 170 -1.15 15.49 8.66
N LEU A 171 -1.57 16.54 7.90
CA LEU A 171 -1.00 16.85 6.60
C LEU A 171 0.27 17.71 6.72
N SER A 172 1.31 17.35 5.97
CA SER A 172 2.52 18.15 5.83
C SER A 172 2.24 19.56 5.28
N HIS A 173 3.02 20.52 5.70
CA HIS A 173 2.98 21.88 5.15
C HIS A 173 3.58 21.96 3.74
N THR A 174 4.40 20.99 3.37
CA THR A 174 5.02 20.88 2.05
C THR A 174 4.67 19.55 1.40
N VAL A 175 5.53 18.54 1.55
CA VAL A 175 5.31 17.14 1.13
C VAL A 175 5.87 16.19 2.17
N ALA A 176 5.32 14.98 2.21
CA ALA A 176 5.75 13.96 3.17
C ALA A 176 7.25 13.63 3.03
N ARG A 177 7.93 13.55 4.17
CA ARG A 177 9.34 13.16 4.29
C ARG A 177 9.47 11.98 5.26
N PRO A 178 9.09 10.76 4.86
CA PRO A 178 9.14 9.62 5.75
C PRO A 178 10.55 9.41 6.31
N TYR A 179 10.62 9.18 7.63
CA TYR A 179 11.86 8.93 8.39
C TYR A 179 12.89 10.06 8.38
N ASP A 180 12.52 11.26 7.95
CA ASP A 180 13.36 12.45 8.10
C ASP A 180 13.18 13.08 9.49
N GLN A 181 14.25 13.71 10.04
CA GLN A 181 14.15 14.37 11.35
C GLN A 181 13.17 15.53 11.34
N ASP A 182 13.11 16.29 10.22
CA ASP A 182 12.26 17.46 10.07
C ASP A 182 10.91 17.14 9.40
N ARG A 183 10.45 15.89 9.49
CA ARG A 183 9.12 15.50 8.99
C ARG A 183 8.03 16.20 9.78
N ASP A 184 6.97 16.61 9.12
CA ASP A 184 5.90 17.43 9.71
C ASP A 184 4.48 16.93 9.39
N GLY A 185 4.34 15.82 8.66
CA GLY A 185 3.05 15.27 8.29
C GLY A 185 3.10 14.43 7.02
N LEU A 186 1.96 13.86 6.68
CA LEU A 186 1.79 13.07 5.46
C LEU A 186 1.33 13.95 4.28
N THR A 187 1.53 13.44 3.08
CA THR A 187 0.90 13.93 1.84
C THR A 187 -0.02 12.84 1.34
N LEU A 188 -1.27 13.17 0.99
CA LEU A 188 -2.20 12.20 0.39
C LEU A 188 -1.80 11.93 -1.06
N GLY A 189 -2.17 10.74 -1.54
CA GLY A 189 -1.97 10.32 -2.92
C GLY A 189 -3.08 9.40 -3.39
N GLU A 190 -3.08 9.11 -4.68
CA GLU A 190 -4.02 8.17 -5.30
C GLU A 190 -3.27 7.09 -6.06
N GLY A 191 -3.92 5.96 -6.28
CA GLY A 191 -3.36 4.87 -7.05
C GLY A 191 -4.13 3.58 -6.85
N ALA A 192 -3.78 2.60 -7.65
CA ALA A 192 -4.38 1.27 -7.59
C ALA A 192 -3.35 0.18 -7.86
N ALA A 193 -3.58 -1.00 -7.28
CA ALA A 193 -2.77 -2.19 -7.55
C ALA A 193 -3.64 -3.44 -7.58
N ALA A 194 -3.15 -4.46 -8.29
CA ALA A 194 -3.75 -5.78 -8.32
C ALA A 194 -2.69 -6.87 -8.15
N LEU A 195 -3.07 -7.94 -7.44
CA LEU A 195 -2.31 -9.17 -7.32
C LEU A 195 -3.21 -10.35 -7.69
N LEU A 196 -2.76 -11.20 -8.60
CA LEU A 196 -3.36 -12.50 -8.85
C LEU A 196 -2.63 -13.55 -8.00
N LEU A 197 -3.35 -14.19 -7.08
CA LEU A 197 -2.82 -15.12 -6.08
C LEU A 197 -3.40 -16.53 -6.27
N SER A 198 -2.57 -17.56 -6.01
CA SER A 198 -2.98 -18.97 -6.04
C SER A 198 -2.07 -19.84 -5.17
N CYS A 199 -2.55 -20.99 -4.73
CA CYS A 199 -1.70 -22.06 -4.21
C CYS A 199 -1.14 -22.97 -5.32
N ASP A 200 -1.59 -22.81 -6.57
CA ASP A 200 -1.05 -23.51 -7.73
C ASP A 200 0.11 -22.69 -8.32
N GLY A 201 1.32 -23.17 -8.17
CA GLY A 201 2.53 -22.51 -8.65
C GLY A 201 3.10 -23.08 -9.94
N PRO A 202 4.25 -22.59 -10.44
CA PRO A 202 5.01 -21.46 -9.89
C PRO A 202 4.47 -20.10 -10.32
N GLY A 203 4.75 -19.05 -9.48
CA GLY A 203 4.50 -17.65 -9.78
C GLY A 203 5.79 -16.82 -9.95
N CYS A 204 5.64 -15.51 -10.12
CA CYS A 204 6.78 -14.58 -10.15
C CYS A 204 7.33 -14.25 -8.75
N GLY A 205 6.67 -14.73 -7.70
CA GLY A 205 7.03 -14.62 -6.30
C GLY A 205 5.99 -15.30 -5.42
N ARG A 206 6.10 -15.11 -4.11
CA ARG A 206 5.18 -15.70 -3.14
C ARG A 206 4.97 -14.78 -1.93
N LEU A 207 3.79 -14.85 -1.35
CA LEU A 207 3.52 -14.36 0.00
C LEU A 207 3.80 -15.50 0.97
N THR A 208 4.75 -15.30 1.88
CA THR A 208 5.22 -16.37 2.76
C THR A 208 4.46 -16.41 4.08
N ALA A 209 4.16 -15.25 4.65
CA ALA A 209 3.41 -15.11 5.88
C ALA A 209 2.68 -13.75 5.92
N ALA A 210 1.60 -13.70 6.69
CA ALA A 210 0.89 -12.47 7.04
C ALA A 210 0.38 -12.57 8.47
N ALA A 211 0.44 -11.46 9.21
CA ALA A 211 -0.12 -11.33 10.55
C ALA A 211 -0.71 -9.94 10.76
N GLU A 212 -1.73 -9.87 11.61
CA GLU A 212 -2.45 -8.66 11.93
C GLU A 212 -2.85 -8.66 13.41
N ASN A 213 -2.81 -7.46 14.01
CA ASN A 213 -3.37 -7.23 15.34
C ASN A 213 -3.92 -5.81 15.45
N CYS A 214 -4.51 -5.51 16.60
CA CYS A 214 -4.97 -4.17 16.93
C CYS A 214 -4.33 -3.74 18.25
N ASP A 215 -3.68 -2.57 18.28
CA ASP A 215 -3.05 -2.05 19.51
C ASP A 215 -4.06 -1.42 20.46
N ALA A 216 -5.23 -1.02 19.96
CA ALA A 216 -6.32 -0.38 20.71
C ALA A 216 -5.87 0.83 21.58
N ALA A 217 -4.77 1.47 21.21
CA ALA A 217 -4.20 2.57 21.99
C ALA A 217 -4.97 3.88 21.79
N HIS A 218 -5.26 4.23 20.54
CA HIS A 218 -5.97 5.45 20.19
C HIS A 218 -6.60 5.33 18.78
N ILE A 219 -7.64 6.14 18.50
CA ILE A 219 -8.36 6.08 17.21
C ILE A 219 -7.46 6.50 16.04
N THR A 220 -6.58 7.49 16.21
CA THR A 220 -5.78 8.07 15.12
C THR A 220 -4.27 8.07 15.37
N SER A 221 -3.81 7.68 16.55
CA SER A 221 -2.38 7.62 16.90
C SER A 221 -1.96 6.19 17.20
N PRO A 222 -0.76 5.77 16.78
CA PRO A 222 -0.25 4.45 17.12
C PRO A 222 0.18 4.37 18.59
N ASP A 223 0.31 3.16 19.12
CA ASP A 223 1.09 2.90 20.32
C ASP A 223 2.56 3.27 20.08
N LEU A 224 3.05 4.33 20.77
CA LEU A 224 4.40 4.85 20.59
C LEU A 224 5.51 3.87 20.97
N SER A 225 5.20 2.85 21.77
CA SER A 225 6.16 1.77 22.08
C SER A 225 6.46 0.89 20.86
N GLY A 226 5.54 0.86 19.88
CA GLY A 226 5.59 -0.01 18.71
C GLY A 226 5.46 -1.50 19.08
N GLY A 227 5.06 -1.83 20.31
CA GLY A 227 5.04 -3.20 20.81
C GLY A 227 4.15 -4.14 20.01
N GLN A 228 2.95 -3.69 19.63
CA GLN A 228 2.02 -4.49 18.84
C GLN A 228 2.48 -4.65 17.38
N LEU A 229 3.04 -3.61 16.78
CA LEU A 229 3.66 -3.70 15.45
C LEU A 229 4.88 -4.65 15.47
N ALA A 230 5.70 -4.60 16.50
CA ALA A 230 6.82 -5.54 16.68
C ALA A 230 6.32 -7.00 16.81
N ALA A 231 5.18 -7.22 17.46
CA ALA A 231 4.61 -8.56 17.61
C ALA A 231 4.21 -9.16 16.24
N VAL A 232 3.49 -8.43 15.39
CA VAL A 232 3.14 -8.92 14.05
C VAL A 232 4.37 -9.13 13.16
N CYS A 233 5.38 -8.26 13.28
CA CYS A 233 6.65 -8.45 12.57
C CYS A 233 7.33 -9.78 12.96
N ARG A 234 7.44 -10.07 14.25
CA ARG A 234 8.06 -11.33 14.74
C ARG A 234 7.28 -12.56 14.29
N GLU A 235 5.95 -12.50 14.33
CA GLU A 235 5.07 -13.58 13.87
C GLU A 235 5.31 -13.88 12.39
N VAL A 236 5.31 -12.86 11.55
CA VAL A 236 5.51 -13.00 10.09
C VAL A 236 6.92 -13.47 9.75
N LEU A 237 7.92 -13.02 10.48
CA LEU A 237 9.32 -13.39 10.19
C LEU A 237 9.65 -14.80 10.64
N GLY A 238 9.01 -15.31 11.71
CA GLY A 238 9.26 -16.67 12.20
C GLY A 238 10.76 -16.99 12.44
N GLY A 239 11.54 -16.00 12.86
CA GLY A 239 12.98 -16.09 13.03
C GLY A 239 13.81 -15.91 11.74
N THR A 240 13.18 -15.63 10.60
CA THR A 240 13.90 -15.30 9.35
C THR A 240 14.22 -13.81 9.28
N HIS A 241 15.25 -13.44 8.50
CA HIS A 241 15.66 -12.05 8.34
C HIS A 241 15.27 -11.55 6.91
N PRO A 242 14.55 -10.42 6.76
CA PRO A 242 14.25 -9.86 5.45
C PRO A 242 15.47 -9.10 4.93
N GLY A 243 15.61 -9.02 3.60
CA GLY A 243 16.63 -8.20 2.96
C GLY A 243 16.34 -6.69 3.07
N ALA A 244 15.05 -6.33 3.22
CA ALA A 244 14.62 -4.96 3.49
C ALA A 244 13.19 -4.92 4.05
N VAL A 245 12.82 -3.75 4.58
CA VAL A 245 11.47 -3.42 5.06
C VAL A 245 10.87 -2.33 4.17
N ILE A 246 9.65 -2.57 3.67
CA ILE A 246 8.80 -1.53 3.11
C ILE A 246 7.91 -1.05 4.24
N GLY A 247 8.24 0.09 4.82
CA GLY A 247 7.57 0.60 5.98
C GLY A 247 6.25 1.29 5.65
N HIS A 248 5.42 1.47 6.66
CA HIS A 248 4.24 2.32 6.56
C HIS A 248 4.65 3.79 6.37
N GLY A 249 5.69 4.26 7.04
CA GLY A 249 6.41 5.53 6.85
C GLY A 249 5.59 6.65 6.24
N THR A 250 4.84 7.38 7.07
CA THR A 250 3.91 8.42 6.60
C THR A 250 4.54 9.81 6.52
N GLY A 251 5.68 10.01 7.20
CA GLY A 251 6.24 11.32 7.43
C GLY A 251 5.57 12.07 8.60
N THR A 252 4.66 11.43 9.34
CA THR A 252 4.13 11.99 10.58
C THR A 252 5.06 11.68 11.74
N VAL A 253 5.08 12.60 12.73
CA VAL A 253 6.01 12.48 13.88
C VAL A 253 5.79 11.17 14.63
N TYR A 254 4.54 10.87 14.96
CA TYR A 254 4.20 9.74 15.84
C TYR A 254 4.29 8.37 15.15
N ASN A 255 3.77 8.26 13.91
CA ASN A 255 3.82 6.99 13.19
C ASN A 255 5.25 6.54 12.95
N ASP A 256 6.09 7.41 12.39
CA ASP A 256 7.45 7.03 12.04
C ASP A 256 8.29 6.73 13.30
N GLN A 257 8.01 7.42 14.42
CA GLN A 257 8.63 7.12 15.71
C GLN A 257 8.24 5.72 16.22
N ALA A 258 6.95 5.40 16.22
CA ALA A 258 6.45 4.10 16.68
C ALA A 258 6.98 2.95 15.79
N GLU A 259 7.03 3.17 14.48
CA GLU A 259 7.53 2.18 13.53
C GLU A 259 9.03 1.91 13.72
N ILE A 260 9.86 2.95 13.90
CA ILE A 260 11.28 2.78 14.19
C ILE A 260 11.47 2.06 15.53
N ALA A 261 10.72 2.40 16.59
CA ALA A 261 10.77 1.71 17.88
C ALA A 261 10.44 0.21 17.74
N ALA A 262 9.40 -0.11 16.97
CA ALA A 262 9.03 -1.49 16.67
C ALA A 262 10.16 -2.24 15.96
N LEU A 263 10.71 -1.65 14.89
CA LEU A 263 11.78 -2.28 14.10
C LEU A 263 13.08 -2.45 14.89
N GLN A 264 13.45 -1.50 15.74
CA GLN A 264 14.60 -1.66 16.66
C GLN A 264 14.39 -2.82 17.66
N THR A 265 13.14 -3.00 18.10
CA THR A 265 12.78 -4.12 18.99
C THR A 265 12.82 -5.48 18.28
N VAL A 266 12.51 -5.51 16.98
CA VAL A 266 12.55 -6.73 16.14
C VAL A 266 13.98 -7.06 15.71
N PHE A 267 14.80 -6.04 15.43
CA PHE A 267 16.15 -6.16 14.88
C PHE A 267 17.19 -5.49 15.81
N PRO A 268 17.43 -6.03 17.02
CA PRO A 268 18.34 -5.42 17.98
C PRO A 268 19.81 -5.38 17.51
N ASP A 269 20.20 -6.32 16.65
CA ASP A 269 21.57 -6.43 16.13
C ASP A 269 21.79 -5.62 14.83
N GLY A 270 20.76 -4.96 14.30
CA GLY A 270 20.84 -4.11 13.12
C GLY A 270 19.59 -4.17 12.26
N MET A 271 19.00 -3.01 12.03
CA MET A 271 17.80 -2.86 11.20
C MET A 271 18.13 -3.10 9.72
N PRO A 272 17.36 -3.94 9.00
CA PRO A 272 17.46 -4.05 7.55
C PRO A 272 17.24 -2.69 6.86
N PRO A 273 17.67 -2.53 5.59
CA PRO A 273 17.31 -1.36 4.81
C PRO A 273 15.81 -1.08 4.86
N LEU A 274 15.45 0.17 5.12
CA LEU A 274 14.07 0.63 5.28
C LEU A 274 13.75 1.69 4.23
N PHE A 275 12.56 1.64 3.63
CA PHE A 275 12.04 2.69 2.76
C PHE A 275 10.52 2.74 2.80
N SER A 276 9.94 3.88 2.40
CA SER A 276 8.50 4.07 2.23
C SER A 276 8.21 4.67 0.86
N LEU A 277 7.19 4.18 0.19
CA LEU A 277 6.71 4.71 -1.08
C LEU A 277 6.02 6.07 -0.95
N LYS A 278 5.62 6.45 0.27
CA LYS A 278 4.81 7.66 0.51
C LYS A 278 5.55 8.97 0.29
N GLY A 279 6.89 8.95 0.37
CA GLY A 279 7.71 10.09 -0.02
C GLY A 279 7.68 10.39 -1.53
N ASN A 280 7.30 9.41 -2.35
CA ASN A 280 7.18 9.53 -3.80
C ASN A 280 5.74 9.70 -4.29
N LEU A 281 4.83 8.88 -3.74
CA LEU A 281 3.45 8.70 -4.21
C LEU A 281 2.43 9.45 -3.35
N GLY A 282 2.80 9.83 -2.12
CA GLY A 282 1.84 10.19 -1.09
C GLY A 282 1.20 8.94 -0.46
N HIS A 283 0.33 9.18 0.50
CA HIS A 283 -0.43 8.13 1.17
C HIS A 283 -1.64 7.75 0.33
N THR A 284 -1.59 6.61 -0.32
CA THR A 284 -2.63 6.08 -1.20
C THR A 284 -3.70 5.28 -0.45
N LEU A 285 -3.90 5.58 0.82
CA LEU A 285 -4.94 5.03 1.70
C LEU A 285 -5.01 3.49 1.63
N GLY A 286 -6.17 2.92 1.33
CA GLY A 286 -6.38 1.48 1.25
C GLY A 286 -5.62 0.77 0.11
N ALA A 287 -5.23 1.49 -0.94
CA ALA A 287 -4.41 0.93 -2.01
C ALA A 287 -2.95 0.69 -1.58
N THR A 288 -2.48 1.36 -0.51
CA THR A 288 -1.07 1.38 -0.09
C THR A 288 -0.48 -0.02 0.03
N GLY A 289 -1.16 -0.93 0.73
CA GLY A 289 -0.63 -2.27 1.00
C GLY A 289 -0.39 -3.08 -0.27
N LEU A 290 -1.31 -3.04 -1.23
CA LEU A 290 -1.13 -3.76 -2.50
C LEU A 290 -0.09 -3.10 -3.40
N LEU A 291 0.02 -1.77 -3.41
CA LEU A 291 1.11 -1.08 -4.09
C LEU A 291 2.47 -1.46 -3.52
N GLN A 292 2.60 -1.56 -2.19
CA GLN A 292 3.82 -2.03 -1.54
C GLN A 292 4.17 -3.47 -1.95
N LEU A 293 3.20 -4.37 -2.02
CA LEU A 293 3.42 -5.77 -2.41
C LEU A 293 3.77 -5.89 -3.90
N ALA A 294 3.04 -5.21 -4.78
CA ALA A 294 3.28 -5.26 -6.24
C ALA A 294 4.65 -4.66 -6.62
N LEU A 295 4.94 -3.44 -6.15
CA LEU A 295 6.20 -2.76 -6.43
C LEU A 295 7.37 -3.40 -5.67
N GLY A 296 7.12 -3.83 -4.42
CA GLY A 296 8.10 -4.54 -3.60
C GLY A 296 8.59 -5.84 -4.24
N LEU A 297 7.68 -6.61 -4.85
CA LEU A 297 8.06 -7.81 -5.58
C LEU A 297 9.02 -7.51 -6.73
N GLU A 298 8.77 -6.45 -7.48
CA GLU A 298 9.65 -6.06 -8.58
C GLU A 298 11.01 -5.53 -8.08
N PHE A 299 11.06 -4.78 -6.97
CA PHE A 299 12.34 -4.42 -6.32
C PHE A 299 13.09 -5.66 -5.84
N ALA A 300 12.39 -6.63 -5.25
CA ALA A 300 12.98 -7.90 -4.82
C ALA A 300 13.58 -8.69 -5.99
N ARG A 301 12.89 -8.74 -7.14
CA ARG A 301 13.37 -9.39 -8.37
C ARG A 301 14.60 -8.69 -8.95
N ARG A 302 14.60 -7.37 -8.96
CA ARG A 302 15.74 -6.55 -9.43
C ARG A 302 16.91 -6.51 -8.46
N ARG A 303 16.74 -6.99 -7.24
CA ARG A 303 17.72 -6.86 -6.16
C ARG A 303 18.17 -5.42 -5.93
N LEU A 304 17.25 -4.47 -6.04
CA LEU A 304 17.54 -3.05 -5.95
C LEU A 304 16.39 -2.31 -5.24
N LEU A 305 16.74 -1.47 -4.26
CA LEU A 305 15.78 -0.65 -3.50
C LEU A 305 15.84 0.80 -3.98
N PRO A 306 14.70 1.50 -3.99
CA PRO A 306 14.68 2.92 -4.31
C PRO A 306 15.29 3.77 -3.19
N PRO A 307 15.74 5.00 -3.50
CA PRO A 307 16.07 5.97 -2.49
C PRO A 307 14.81 6.38 -1.73
N GLN A 308 14.96 6.74 -0.44
CA GLN A 308 13.89 7.36 0.32
C GLN A 308 13.71 8.81 -0.15
N ALA A 309 12.59 9.09 -0.82
CA ALA A 309 12.30 10.44 -1.28
C ALA A 309 12.04 11.38 -0.09
N GLY A 310 12.48 12.63 -0.23
CA GLY A 310 12.36 13.68 0.78
C GLY A 310 13.34 13.58 1.94
N LEU A 311 14.25 12.61 1.93
CA LEU A 311 15.21 12.38 3.00
C LEU A 311 16.38 13.39 2.91
N VAL A 312 16.54 14.20 3.95
CA VAL A 312 17.68 15.14 4.15
C VAL A 312 18.49 14.70 5.36
N SER A 313 17.85 14.50 6.51
CA SER A 313 18.46 14.09 7.77
C SER A 313 17.73 12.85 8.31
N PRO A 314 18.31 11.65 8.20
CA PRO A 314 17.66 10.43 8.72
C PRO A 314 17.32 10.54 10.20
N MET A 315 16.16 10.00 10.60
CA MET A 315 15.83 9.81 12.01
C MET A 315 16.86 8.91 12.69
N PRO A 316 17.20 9.17 13.96
CA PRO A 316 18.06 8.28 14.73
C PRO A 316 17.56 6.84 14.73
N GLY A 317 18.42 5.91 14.36
CA GLY A 317 18.11 4.47 14.30
C GLY A 317 17.38 3.99 13.04
N ALA A 318 16.95 4.88 12.15
CA ALA A 318 16.36 4.51 10.87
C ALA A 318 17.45 4.14 9.84
N ASN A 319 17.39 2.92 9.28
CA ASN A 319 18.32 2.50 8.22
C ASN A 319 17.77 2.87 6.83
N VAL A 320 17.63 4.15 6.57
CA VAL A 320 17.15 4.73 5.30
C VAL A 320 18.29 5.33 4.49
N SER A 321 18.08 5.51 3.17
CA SER A 321 19.08 6.09 2.26
C SER A 321 18.43 6.98 1.22
N ASN A 322 19.06 8.09 0.88
CA ASN A 322 18.67 8.95 -0.25
C ASN A 322 19.27 8.51 -1.60
N THR A 323 19.93 7.37 -1.64
CA THR A 323 20.45 6.74 -2.86
C THR A 323 19.91 5.30 -2.97
N PRO A 324 19.78 4.75 -4.19
CA PRO A 324 19.43 3.36 -4.38
C PRO A 324 20.39 2.42 -3.67
N ARG A 325 19.88 1.28 -3.18
CA ARG A 325 20.67 0.25 -2.48
C ARG A 325 20.49 -1.11 -3.09
N SER A 326 21.55 -1.90 -3.12
CA SER A 326 21.46 -3.33 -3.48
C SER A 326 20.74 -4.12 -2.39
N LEU A 327 19.98 -5.12 -2.78
CA LEU A 327 19.26 -6.03 -1.93
C LEU A 327 19.94 -7.39 -1.91
N GLU A 328 20.39 -7.84 -0.76
CA GLU A 328 21.13 -9.11 -0.62
C GLU A 328 20.25 -10.33 -0.87
N THR A 329 19.00 -10.30 -0.39
CA THR A 329 18.03 -11.38 -0.58
C THR A 329 16.76 -10.86 -1.24
N GLY A 330 15.98 -11.70 -1.94
CA GLY A 330 14.69 -11.34 -2.52
C GLY A 330 13.52 -11.36 -1.55
N ARG A 331 13.79 -11.34 -0.23
CA ARG A 331 12.76 -11.36 0.80
C ARG A 331 12.54 -9.97 1.36
N LEU A 332 11.29 -9.52 1.41
CA LEU A 332 10.89 -8.23 1.96
C LEU A 332 9.82 -8.41 3.04
N LEU A 333 9.82 -7.52 4.02
CA LEU A 333 8.75 -7.34 4.98
C LEU A 333 8.00 -6.04 4.63
N SER A 334 6.70 -6.13 4.39
CA SER A 334 5.81 -4.99 4.14
C SER A 334 4.98 -4.69 5.37
N LEU A 335 4.94 -3.41 5.79
CA LEU A 335 4.22 -2.97 6.99
C LEU A 335 3.13 -1.96 6.60
N ASN A 336 1.95 -2.14 7.19
CA ASN A 336 0.87 -1.17 7.13
C ASN A 336 0.24 -0.95 8.50
N VAL A 337 -0.03 0.30 8.80
CA VAL A 337 -0.71 0.72 10.03
C VAL A 337 -1.96 1.49 9.64
N GLY A 338 -3.09 1.17 10.23
CA GLY A 338 -4.37 1.83 9.98
C GLY A 338 -4.88 2.59 11.21
N PHE A 339 -5.64 3.65 11.00
CA PHE A 339 -6.42 4.26 12.07
C PHE A 339 -7.31 3.21 12.74
N GLY A 340 -7.56 3.35 14.04
CA GLY A 340 -8.18 2.33 14.87
C GLY A 340 -7.18 1.36 15.52
N GLY A 341 -5.87 1.58 15.33
CA GLY A 341 -4.81 0.76 15.94
C GLY A 341 -4.47 -0.52 15.19
N LEU A 342 -4.94 -0.67 13.95
CA LEU A 342 -4.65 -1.85 13.15
C LEU A 342 -3.18 -1.87 12.68
N ASN A 343 -2.48 -2.95 12.99
CA ASN A 343 -1.14 -3.24 12.50
C ASN A 343 -1.19 -4.48 11.60
N SER A 344 -0.59 -4.41 10.44
CA SER A 344 -0.52 -5.50 9.47
C SER A 344 0.91 -5.64 8.94
N ALA A 345 1.40 -6.87 8.89
CA ALA A 345 2.68 -7.23 8.30
C ALA A 345 2.51 -8.39 7.31
N VAL A 346 3.19 -8.29 6.18
CA VAL A 346 3.23 -9.35 5.16
C VAL A 346 4.67 -9.55 4.71
N ALA A 347 5.12 -10.81 4.70
CA ALA A 347 6.39 -11.18 4.10
C ALA A 347 6.17 -11.68 2.67
N LEU A 348 6.98 -11.16 1.74
CA LEU A 348 7.01 -11.57 0.35
C LEU A 348 8.41 -12.00 -0.08
N GLU A 349 8.50 -12.85 -1.07
CA GLU A 349 9.76 -13.31 -1.63
C GLU A 349 9.66 -13.44 -3.14
N ALA A 350 10.66 -12.92 -3.86
CA ALA A 350 10.79 -13.09 -5.29
C ALA A 350 11.24 -14.52 -5.65
N SER A 351 10.71 -15.07 -6.75
CA SER A 351 11.11 -16.37 -7.30
C SER A 351 12.47 -16.33 -7.95
#